data_f6350db82bdb0e618a4e23266efe1f9d
#
_entry.id   f6350db82bdb0e618a4e23266efe1f9d
#
_cell.length_a   1.000
_cell.length_b   1.000
_cell.length_c   1.000
_cell.angle_alpha   90.00
_cell.angle_beta   90.00
_cell.angle_gamma   90.00
#
_symmetry.space_group_name_H-M   'P 1'
#
loop_
_entity.id
_entity.type
_entity.pdbx_description
1 polymer ?
#
loop_
_entity_poly.entity_id
_entity_poly.type
_entity_poly.pdbx_seq_one_letter_code
_entity_poly.pdbx_strand_id
1 'polypeptide(L)'
;MKANQTLHIVCFHNPYPPVYGGVIDVYYKVKALHALGIKIHFHCFIDEKKPDLTALHTLCEAVYVYPRRFKFFKLFSRFPFSVVSRYSKKLVYNLESIDAPILCEGLQSSFVLHQHAFPNRKKMLRLHNIESNYYTGLAQSETRFWKRLLFVREAKKYEAYQAVMAKFDRVFTLSHFEQAYVQKQFGNGEYVPVFHGNSRFSKLTDFGDFAFYHGDLRMSDNRKAVAFLVDVFAKIPNYNLIIASSKAASYVQKLIKNIPSITYVPLKTQNQLDTLLSSAQVNVMLSFQQSGTKLKTINSLFKSRHCIINENMVDDPQILALCTVASTAEEFKSAIEELRFVDFTPEIQDERRQVADTLLSDTNNAQKIIDFIAN
;
A
#
# COMPACT_ATOMS: atom_id res chain seq x y z
N MET A 1 -12.63 -7.34 27.88
CA MET A 1 -13.14 -7.54 26.51
C MET A 1 -14.48 -6.81 26.38
N LYS A 2 -14.54 -5.69 25.64
CA LYS A 2 -15.82 -5.07 25.28
C LYS A 2 -16.39 -5.91 24.12
N ALA A 3 -17.23 -6.88 24.44
CA ALA A 3 -17.88 -7.77 23.49
C ALA A 3 -18.82 -6.98 22.57
N ASN A 4 -18.82 -7.29 21.29
CA ASN A 4 -19.80 -6.93 20.27
C ASN A 4 -19.81 -5.47 19.75
N GLN A 5 -18.65 -4.85 19.54
CA GLN A 5 -18.65 -3.62 18.74
C GLN A 5 -18.88 -3.95 17.26
N THR A 6 -19.82 -3.27 16.64
CA THR A 6 -20.11 -3.36 15.21
C THR A 6 -19.41 -2.22 14.48
N LEU A 7 -18.90 -2.48 13.24
CA LEU A 7 -18.22 -1.49 12.41
C LEU A 7 -18.66 -1.64 10.95
N HIS A 8 -19.07 -0.55 10.32
CA HIS A 8 -19.19 -0.49 8.87
C HIS A 8 -17.83 -0.15 8.24
N ILE A 9 -17.38 -0.96 7.28
CA ILE A 9 -16.22 -0.66 6.44
C ILE A 9 -16.70 -0.45 5.01
N VAL A 10 -16.48 0.76 4.45
CA VAL A 10 -16.86 1.10 3.08
C VAL A 10 -15.61 1.14 2.22
N CYS A 11 -15.44 0.15 1.35
CA CYS A 11 -14.24 -0.04 0.54
C CYS A 11 -14.46 0.36 -0.93
N PHE A 12 -13.43 0.92 -1.53
CA PHE A 12 -13.43 1.36 -2.92
C PHE A 12 -13.42 0.20 -3.94
N HIS A 13 -13.01 -1.01 -3.53
CA HIS A 13 -12.94 -2.21 -4.36
C HIS A 13 -13.03 -3.47 -3.50
N ASN A 14 -13.23 -4.66 -4.11
CA ASN A 14 -13.07 -5.93 -3.41
C ASN A 14 -11.60 -6.14 -3.01
N PRO A 15 -11.27 -6.33 -1.71
CA PRO A 15 -9.89 -6.51 -1.28
C PRO A 15 -9.37 -7.95 -1.43
N TYR A 16 -10.18 -8.89 -1.88
CA TYR A 16 -9.77 -10.29 -2.05
C TYR A 16 -9.80 -10.70 -3.54
N PRO A 17 -8.78 -11.39 -4.06
CA PRO A 17 -7.50 -11.67 -3.39
C PRO A 17 -6.63 -10.42 -3.21
N PRO A 18 -5.81 -10.35 -2.13
CA PRO A 18 -4.99 -9.18 -1.80
C PRO A 18 -3.73 -9.13 -2.69
N VAL A 19 -3.83 -8.53 -3.87
CA VAL A 19 -2.79 -8.59 -4.92
C VAL A 19 -2.00 -7.29 -5.10
N TYR A 20 -2.42 -6.17 -4.52
CA TYR A 20 -1.70 -4.89 -4.54
C TYR A 20 -1.89 -4.09 -3.25
N GLY A 21 -0.99 -3.14 -2.97
CA GLY A 21 -0.86 -2.47 -1.68
C GLY A 21 -2.15 -1.99 -1.03
N GLY A 22 -3.00 -1.28 -1.76
CA GLY A 22 -4.26 -0.76 -1.20
C GLY A 22 -5.22 -1.86 -0.74
N VAL A 23 -5.39 -2.95 -1.51
CA VAL A 23 -6.28 -4.06 -1.12
C VAL A 23 -5.65 -4.96 -0.06
N ILE A 24 -4.30 -5.03 0.00
CA ILE A 24 -3.58 -5.75 1.05
C ILE A 24 -3.85 -5.09 2.40
N ASP A 25 -3.70 -3.77 2.51
CA ASP A 25 -3.99 -3.00 3.73
C ASP A 25 -5.43 -3.24 4.22
N VAL A 26 -6.41 -3.17 3.31
CA VAL A 26 -7.81 -3.41 3.66
C VAL A 26 -8.05 -4.83 4.13
N TYR A 27 -7.58 -5.84 3.39
CA TYR A 27 -7.84 -7.24 3.69
C TYR A 27 -7.26 -7.65 5.06
N TYR A 28 -6.00 -7.31 5.33
CA TYR A 28 -5.36 -7.68 6.60
C TYR A 28 -5.88 -6.86 7.78
N LYS A 29 -6.32 -5.63 7.56
CA LYS A 29 -7.05 -4.85 8.56
C LYS A 29 -8.37 -5.49 8.93
N VAL A 30 -9.18 -5.91 7.95
CA VAL A 30 -10.43 -6.65 8.19
C VAL A 30 -10.14 -7.92 8.99
N LYS A 31 -9.09 -8.67 8.63
CA LYS A 31 -8.68 -9.89 9.34
C LYS A 31 -8.26 -9.60 10.78
N ALA A 32 -7.49 -8.54 11.03
CA ALA A 32 -7.05 -8.15 12.36
C ALA A 32 -8.21 -7.67 13.25
N LEU A 33 -9.11 -6.84 12.70
CA LEU A 33 -10.31 -6.37 13.42
C LEU A 33 -11.26 -7.53 13.75
N HIS A 34 -11.47 -8.48 12.82
CA HIS A 34 -12.24 -9.70 13.07
C HIS A 34 -11.63 -10.55 14.19
N ALA A 35 -10.30 -10.75 14.18
CA ALA A 35 -9.60 -11.51 15.22
C ALA A 35 -9.73 -10.88 16.61
N LEU A 36 -9.93 -9.56 16.69
CA LEU A 36 -10.20 -8.81 17.93
C LEU A 36 -11.69 -8.75 18.30
N GLY A 37 -12.55 -9.48 17.59
CA GLY A 37 -13.97 -9.63 17.93
C GLY A 37 -14.90 -8.53 17.39
N ILE A 38 -14.44 -7.71 16.44
CA ILE A 38 -15.29 -6.70 15.78
C ILE A 38 -16.23 -7.38 14.80
N LYS A 39 -17.54 -7.08 14.88
CA LYS A 39 -18.56 -7.48 13.91
C LYS A 39 -18.53 -6.52 12.73
N ILE A 40 -18.03 -6.99 11.60
CA ILE A 40 -17.79 -6.14 10.43
C ILE A 40 -18.94 -6.26 9.44
N HIS A 41 -19.57 -5.14 9.11
CA HIS A 41 -20.46 -4.99 7.96
C HIS A 41 -19.65 -4.39 6.81
N PHE A 42 -19.25 -5.23 5.87
CA PHE A 42 -18.33 -4.85 4.80
C PHE A 42 -19.08 -4.45 3.53
N HIS A 43 -18.80 -3.24 3.04
CA HIS A 43 -19.42 -2.67 1.85
C HIS A 43 -18.34 -2.45 0.79
N CYS A 44 -18.44 -3.07 -0.40
CA CYS A 44 -17.47 -2.85 -1.46
C CYS A 44 -18.12 -2.53 -2.81
N PHE A 45 -17.43 -1.71 -3.58
CA PHE A 45 -17.75 -1.44 -4.97
C PHE A 45 -16.98 -2.38 -5.88
N ILE A 46 -17.64 -2.91 -6.91
CA ILE A 46 -17.06 -3.88 -7.83
C ILE A 46 -17.25 -3.45 -9.28
N ASP A 47 -16.27 -3.83 -10.10
CA ASP A 47 -16.31 -3.72 -11.56
C ASP A 47 -16.57 -5.10 -12.22
N GLU A 48 -16.32 -6.20 -11.48
CA GLU A 48 -16.45 -7.58 -11.96
C GLU A 48 -17.88 -8.09 -11.83
N LYS A 49 -18.27 -8.98 -12.76
CA LYS A 49 -19.58 -9.63 -12.69
C LYS A 49 -19.69 -10.70 -11.60
N LYS A 50 -18.58 -11.35 -11.26
CA LYS A 50 -18.50 -12.43 -10.26
C LYS A 50 -17.26 -12.22 -9.40
N PRO A 51 -17.33 -11.36 -8.35
CA PRO A 51 -16.21 -11.19 -7.43
C PRO A 51 -16.05 -12.45 -6.55
N ASP A 52 -14.81 -12.79 -6.22
CA ASP A 52 -14.55 -13.76 -5.16
C ASP A 52 -14.71 -13.07 -3.80
N LEU A 53 -15.72 -13.46 -3.04
CA LEU A 53 -16.03 -12.93 -1.72
C LEU A 53 -15.87 -13.97 -0.61
N THR A 54 -15.39 -15.17 -0.93
CA THR A 54 -15.34 -16.32 0.00
C THR A 54 -14.62 -15.95 1.30
N ALA A 55 -13.44 -15.35 1.21
CA ALA A 55 -12.69 -14.95 2.40
C ALA A 55 -13.39 -13.83 3.20
N LEU A 56 -14.10 -12.91 2.55
CA LEU A 56 -14.83 -11.86 3.25
C LEU A 56 -16.05 -12.39 4.00
N HIS A 57 -16.72 -13.37 3.45
CA HIS A 57 -17.86 -14.02 4.14
C HIS A 57 -17.44 -14.78 5.40
N THR A 58 -16.18 -15.20 5.51
CA THR A 58 -15.66 -15.82 6.75
C THR A 58 -15.21 -14.81 7.79
N LEU A 59 -14.90 -13.58 7.39
CA LEU A 59 -14.35 -12.53 8.25
C LEU A 59 -15.38 -11.46 8.66
N CYS A 60 -16.51 -11.38 7.97
CA CYS A 60 -17.49 -10.33 8.15
C CYS A 60 -18.87 -10.89 8.50
N GLU A 61 -19.59 -10.18 9.38
CA GLU A 61 -21.00 -10.48 9.71
C GLU A 61 -21.90 -10.39 8.48
N ALA A 62 -21.64 -9.40 7.62
CA ALA A 62 -22.33 -9.23 6.34
C ALA A 62 -21.41 -8.58 5.30
N VAL A 63 -21.59 -9.00 4.04
CA VAL A 63 -20.87 -8.44 2.89
C VAL A 63 -21.87 -7.89 1.88
N TYR A 64 -21.78 -6.60 1.61
CA TYR A 64 -22.65 -5.89 0.68
C TYR A 64 -21.85 -5.44 -0.54
N VAL A 65 -22.36 -5.76 -1.72
CA VAL A 65 -21.68 -5.47 -2.98
C VAL A 65 -22.48 -4.47 -3.79
N TYR A 66 -21.80 -3.47 -4.33
CA TYR A 66 -22.40 -2.42 -5.14
C TYR A 66 -21.69 -2.31 -6.49
N PRO A 67 -22.45 -2.28 -7.61
CA PRO A 67 -21.82 -2.05 -8.90
C PRO A 67 -21.25 -0.63 -8.97
N ARG A 68 -20.00 -0.51 -9.43
CA ARG A 68 -19.43 0.79 -9.75
C ARG A 68 -20.12 1.37 -10.98
N ARG A 69 -20.65 2.58 -10.84
CA ARG A 69 -21.43 3.22 -11.90
C ARG A 69 -20.51 3.99 -12.86
N PHE A 70 -20.09 3.32 -13.91
CA PHE A 70 -19.39 3.98 -15.01
C PHE A 70 -20.42 4.67 -15.92
N LYS A 71 -20.51 6.00 -15.86
CA LYS A 71 -21.31 6.82 -16.77
C LYS A 71 -20.43 7.95 -17.30
N PHE A 72 -20.27 8.04 -18.60
CA PHE A 72 -19.34 8.97 -19.27
C PHE A 72 -19.51 10.42 -18.81
N PHE A 73 -20.75 10.90 -18.62
CA PHE A 73 -21.00 12.25 -18.15
C PHE A 73 -20.43 12.55 -16.74
N LYS A 74 -20.15 11.53 -15.92
CA LYS A 74 -19.49 11.72 -14.61
C LYS A 74 -18.04 12.19 -14.73
N LEU A 75 -17.41 12.04 -15.88
CA LEU A 75 -16.08 12.62 -16.15
C LEU A 75 -16.13 14.16 -16.12
N PHE A 76 -17.28 14.75 -16.42
CA PHE A 76 -17.49 16.21 -16.38
C PHE A 76 -17.93 16.72 -15.01
N SER A 77 -18.12 15.84 -14.03
CA SER A 77 -18.41 16.23 -12.64
C SER A 77 -17.30 17.13 -12.07
N ARG A 78 -17.69 18.03 -11.18
CA ARG A 78 -16.74 18.82 -10.37
C ARG A 78 -15.96 17.95 -9.37
N PHE A 79 -16.50 16.78 -9.02
CA PHE A 79 -15.86 15.81 -8.14
C PHE A 79 -15.01 14.79 -8.91
N PRO A 80 -14.00 14.17 -8.28
CA PRO A 80 -13.20 13.12 -8.92
C PRO A 80 -14.08 11.97 -9.43
N PHE A 81 -13.74 11.46 -10.61
CA PHE A 81 -14.51 10.36 -11.22
C PHE A 81 -14.54 9.10 -10.36
N SER A 82 -13.41 8.76 -9.77
CA SER A 82 -13.29 7.60 -8.88
C SER A 82 -14.17 7.70 -7.63
N VAL A 83 -14.47 8.91 -7.16
CA VAL A 83 -15.36 9.21 -6.04
C VAL A 83 -16.83 9.10 -6.45
N VAL A 84 -17.26 9.85 -7.47
CA VAL A 84 -18.68 9.88 -7.88
C VAL A 84 -19.16 8.57 -8.49
N SER A 85 -18.25 7.75 -9.00
CA SER A 85 -18.61 6.43 -9.53
C SER A 85 -18.96 5.43 -8.42
N ARG A 86 -18.60 5.72 -7.16
CA ARG A 86 -18.81 4.87 -5.98
C ARG A 86 -19.88 5.44 -5.05
N TYR A 87 -21.06 5.62 -5.58
CA TYR A 87 -22.25 6.03 -4.81
C TYR A 87 -23.43 5.13 -5.12
N SER A 88 -24.16 4.69 -4.08
CA SER A 88 -25.36 3.88 -4.19
C SER A 88 -26.36 4.26 -3.12
N LYS A 89 -27.65 4.45 -3.48
CA LYS A 89 -28.73 4.61 -2.50
C LYS A 89 -28.86 3.39 -1.59
N LYS A 90 -28.58 2.18 -2.12
CA LYS A 90 -28.59 0.94 -1.33
C LYS A 90 -27.47 0.94 -0.26
N LEU A 91 -26.30 1.56 -0.54
CA LEU A 91 -25.26 1.76 0.48
C LEU A 91 -25.77 2.64 1.62
N VAL A 92 -26.43 3.76 1.31
CA VAL A 92 -27.04 4.64 2.33
C VAL A 92 -28.01 3.86 3.19
N TYR A 93 -28.96 3.18 2.58
CA TYR A 93 -29.95 2.34 3.29
C TYR A 93 -29.28 1.29 4.20
N ASN A 94 -28.28 0.57 3.71
CA ASN A 94 -27.57 -0.44 4.51
C ASN A 94 -26.75 0.17 5.66
N LEU A 95 -26.20 1.38 5.48
CA LEU A 95 -25.52 2.10 6.56
C LEU A 95 -26.54 2.59 7.62
N GLU A 96 -27.72 3.05 7.21
CA GLU A 96 -28.78 3.53 8.11
C GLU A 96 -29.45 2.40 8.89
N SER A 97 -29.48 1.18 8.34
CA SER A 97 -30.15 0.04 8.97
C SER A 97 -29.46 -0.47 10.24
N ILE A 98 -28.20 -0.12 10.47
CA ILE A 98 -27.41 -0.53 11.63
C ILE A 98 -26.66 0.70 12.17
N ASP A 99 -26.93 1.05 13.41
CA ASP A 99 -26.25 2.17 14.06
C ASP A 99 -24.87 1.77 14.57
N ALA A 100 -23.85 2.01 13.73
CA ALA A 100 -22.46 1.68 14.01
C ALA A 100 -21.51 2.72 13.39
N PRO A 101 -20.28 2.86 13.91
CA PRO A 101 -19.22 3.67 13.29
C PRO A 101 -18.97 3.29 11.84
N ILE A 102 -18.46 4.24 11.06
CA ILE A 102 -18.21 4.07 9.62
C ILE A 102 -16.73 4.36 9.33
N LEU A 103 -16.01 3.37 8.81
CA LEU A 103 -14.65 3.50 8.29
C LEU A 103 -14.68 3.47 6.76
N CYS A 104 -14.29 4.57 6.13
CA CYS A 104 -14.11 4.64 4.68
C CYS A 104 -12.67 4.29 4.29
N GLU A 105 -12.50 3.40 3.33
CA GLU A 105 -11.22 3.01 2.77
C GLU A 105 -10.91 3.86 1.53
N GLY A 106 -9.97 4.78 1.67
CA GLY A 106 -9.61 5.77 0.66
C GLY A 106 -10.67 6.85 0.42
N LEU A 107 -10.26 8.00 -0.09
CA LEU A 107 -11.18 9.08 -0.47
C LEU A 107 -12.20 8.64 -1.53
N GLN A 108 -11.88 7.62 -2.32
CA GLN A 108 -12.76 7.08 -3.35
C GLN A 108 -14.07 6.49 -2.81
N SER A 109 -14.09 6.05 -1.55
CA SER A 109 -15.27 5.48 -0.89
C SER A 109 -16.08 6.50 -0.08
N SER A 110 -15.59 7.72 0.09
CA SER A 110 -16.12 8.73 1.02
C SER A 110 -17.34 9.51 0.50
N PHE A 111 -17.76 9.34 -0.75
CA PHE A 111 -18.82 10.17 -1.34
C PHE A 111 -20.16 10.07 -0.61
N VAL A 112 -20.44 8.92 -0.01
CA VAL A 112 -21.64 8.72 0.81
C VAL A 112 -21.66 9.68 2.00
N LEU A 113 -20.52 9.92 2.67
CA LEU A 113 -20.41 10.87 3.79
C LEU A 113 -20.38 12.35 3.31
N HIS A 114 -20.05 12.58 2.04
CA HIS A 114 -20.22 13.91 1.45
C HIS A 114 -21.70 14.26 1.24
N GLN A 115 -22.54 13.27 0.90
CA GLN A 115 -23.97 13.45 0.61
C GLN A 115 -24.87 13.31 1.84
N HIS A 116 -24.48 12.47 2.83
CA HIS A 116 -25.27 12.16 4.02
C HIS A 116 -24.45 12.36 5.29
N ALA A 117 -25.05 12.98 6.30
CA ALA A 117 -24.34 13.40 7.51
C ALA A 117 -24.05 12.25 8.49
N PHE A 118 -24.94 11.27 8.63
CA PHE A 118 -24.91 10.20 9.66
C PHE A 118 -24.61 10.79 11.06
N PRO A 119 -25.51 11.59 11.62
CA PRO A 119 -25.30 12.22 12.92
C PRO A 119 -25.07 11.17 14.02
N ASN A 120 -24.33 11.55 15.05
CA ASN A 120 -24.03 10.71 16.23
C ASN A 120 -23.19 9.45 15.95
N ARG A 121 -22.68 9.27 14.73
CA ARG A 121 -21.79 8.15 14.39
C ARG A 121 -20.36 8.62 14.20
N LYS A 122 -19.40 7.89 14.75
CA LYS A 122 -17.99 8.11 14.43
C LYS A 122 -17.70 7.79 12.98
N LYS A 123 -17.07 8.72 12.31
CA LYS A 123 -16.69 8.63 10.89
C LYS A 123 -15.17 8.64 10.79
N MET A 124 -14.62 7.59 10.25
CA MET A 124 -13.19 7.41 10.09
C MET A 124 -12.84 7.25 8.62
N LEU A 125 -11.67 7.74 8.26
CA LEU A 125 -11.08 7.55 6.94
C LEU A 125 -9.73 6.85 7.06
N ARG A 126 -9.50 5.81 6.29
CA ARG A 126 -8.17 5.29 6.03
C ARG A 126 -7.64 5.96 4.76
N LEU A 127 -6.69 6.86 4.89
CA LEU A 127 -6.09 7.57 3.77
C LEU A 127 -4.94 6.74 3.20
N HIS A 128 -5.07 6.30 1.95
CA HIS A 128 -4.05 5.49 1.29
C HIS A 128 -2.97 6.33 0.61
N ASN A 129 -3.33 7.53 0.15
CA ASN A 129 -2.44 8.52 -0.45
C ASN A 129 -3.08 9.91 -0.34
N ILE A 130 -2.28 10.95 -0.45
CA ILE A 130 -2.78 12.28 -0.84
C ILE A 130 -3.09 12.20 -2.34
N GLU A 131 -4.36 11.99 -2.67
CA GLU A 131 -4.79 11.65 -4.04
C GLU A 131 -4.42 12.72 -5.08
N SER A 132 -4.43 14.00 -4.71
CA SER A 132 -3.97 15.07 -5.60
C SER A 132 -2.50 14.91 -6.00
N ASN A 133 -1.62 14.55 -5.05
CA ASN A 133 -0.21 14.28 -5.30
C ASN A 133 -0.04 13.02 -6.15
N TYR A 134 -0.79 11.96 -5.86
CA TYR A 134 -0.77 10.72 -6.62
C TYR A 134 -1.12 10.94 -8.10
N TYR A 135 -2.22 11.65 -8.38
CA TYR A 135 -2.63 11.96 -9.77
C TYR A 135 -1.67 12.94 -10.46
N THR A 136 -1.04 13.87 -9.72
CA THR A 136 0.03 14.72 -10.24
C THR A 136 1.23 13.90 -10.68
N GLY A 137 1.67 12.94 -9.86
CA GLY A 137 2.75 12.01 -10.21
C GLY A 137 2.42 11.15 -11.43
N LEU A 138 1.18 10.66 -11.54
CA LEU A 138 0.70 9.96 -12.73
C LEU A 138 0.76 10.84 -13.99
N ALA A 139 0.35 12.11 -13.88
CA ALA A 139 0.39 13.06 -15.00
C ALA A 139 1.82 13.34 -15.46
N GLN A 140 2.77 13.45 -14.53
CA GLN A 140 4.19 13.69 -14.84
C GLN A 140 4.86 12.48 -15.54
N SER A 141 4.41 11.27 -15.22
CA SER A 141 4.97 10.04 -15.76
C SER A 141 4.26 9.51 -17.01
N GLU A 142 3.07 10.06 -17.37
CA GLU A 142 2.31 9.61 -18.54
C GLU A 142 2.82 10.28 -19.81
N THR A 143 3.14 9.48 -20.82
CA THR A 143 3.63 9.92 -22.13
C THR A 143 2.50 10.31 -23.10
N ARG A 144 1.30 9.77 -22.92
CA ARG A 144 0.13 10.02 -23.77
C ARG A 144 -0.55 11.33 -23.35
N PHE A 145 -0.50 12.34 -24.19
CA PHE A 145 -1.04 13.69 -23.92
C PHE A 145 -2.47 13.68 -23.35
N TRP A 146 -3.41 12.92 -23.96
CA TRP A 146 -4.79 12.88 -23.50
C TRP A 146 -4.97 12.32 -22.10
N LYS A 147 -4.21 11.26 -21.76
CA LYS A 147 -4.21 10.68 -20.41
C LYS A 147 -3.59 11.62 -19.39
N ARG A 148 -2.49 12.27 -19.77
CA ARG A 148 -1.85 13.30 -18.95
C ARG A 148 -2.83 14.42 -18.59
N LEU A 149 -3.58 14.94 -19.58
CA LEU A 149 -4.60 15.97 -19.35
C LEU A 149 -5.71 15.49 -18.40
N LEU A 150 -6.17 14.24 -18.55
CA LEU A 150 -7.15 13.63 -17.62
C LEU A 150 -6.59 13.54 -16.19
N PHE A 151 -5.35 13.12 -16.01
CA PHE A 151 -4.74 13.03 -14.70
C PHE A 151 -4.55 14.40 -14.05
N VAL A 152 -4.12 15.42 -14.78
CA VAL A 152 -4.04 16.80 -14.28
C VAL A 152 -5.41 17.29 -13.83
N ARG A 153 -6.47 17.01 -14.61
CA ARG A 153 -7.83 17.39 -14.24
C ARG A 153 -8.32 16.66 -12.99
N GLU A 154 -8.05 15.35 -12.87
CA GLU A 154 -8.43 14.59 -11.67
C GLU A 154 -7.62 15.06 -10.44
N ALA A 155 -6.34 15.40 -10.57
CA ALA A 155 -5.53 15.98 -9.49
C ALA A 155 -6.18 17.25 -8.92
N LYS A 156 -6.58 18.19 -9.78
CA LYS A 156 -7.27 19.43 -9.36
C LYS A 156 -8.62 19.16 -8.68
N LYS A 157 -9.38 18.16 -9.17
CA LYS A 157 -10.64 17.76 -8.53
C LYS A 157 -10.41 17.17 -7.15
N TYR A 158 -9.36 16.37 -6.97
CA TYR A 158 -9.01 15.83 -5.67
C TYR A 158 -8.51 16.91 -4.71
N GLU A 159 -7.75 17.89 -5.19
CA GLU A 159 -7.33 19.05 -4.41
C GLU A 159 -8.53 19.78 -3.79
N ALA A 160 -9.59 20.00 -4.57
CA ALA A 160 -10.84 20.58 -4.05
C ALA A 160 -11.63 19.60 -3.16
N TYR A 161 -11.66 18.31 -3.51
CA TYR A 161 -12.47 17.30 -2.82
C TYR A 161 -11.90 16.89 -1.46
N GLN A 162 -10.61 16.98 -1.25
CA GLN A 162 -9.97 16.59 0.01
C GLN A 162 -10.49 17.37 1.24
N ALA A 163 -11.14 18.53 1.04
CA ALA A 163 -11.85 19.22 2.12
C ALA A 163 -12.91 18.33 2.82
N VAL A 164 -13.35 17.24 2.18
CA VAL A 164 -14.23 16.24 2.81
C VAL A 164 -13.57 15.59 4.04
N MET A 165 -12.24 15.58 4.16
CA MET A 165 -11.53 15.04 5.32
C MET A 165 -11.89 15.75 6.64
N ALA A 166 -12.30 17.02 6.59
CA ALA A 166 -12.82 17.72 7.74
C ALA A 166 -14.15 17.17 8.31
N LYS A 167 -14.86 16.30 7.56
CA LYS A 167 -16.10 15.65 7.99
C LYS A 167 -15.86 14.35 8.77
N PHE A 168 -14.62 13.89 8.84
CA PHE A 168 -14.24 12.69 9.58
C PHE A 168 -13.75 13.06 10.98
N ASP A 169 -14.13 12.26 11.96
CA ASP A 169 -13.65 12.43 13.33
C ASP A 169 -12.18 12.01 13.46
N ARG A 170 -11.73 11.09 12.59
CA ARG A 170 -10.33 10.66 12.50
C ARG A 170 -9.95 10.24 11.07
N VAL A 171 -8.74 10.61 10.67
CA VAL A 171 -8.12 10.18 9.40
C VAL A 171 -6.86 9.38 9.73
N PHE A 172 -6.91 8.06 9.54
CA PHE A 172 -5.77 7.18 9.73
C PHE A 172 -4.90 7.18 8.47
N THR A 173 -3.65 7.58 8.61
CA THR A 173 -2.67 7.72 7.52
C THR A 173 -1.67 6.58 7.51
N LEU A 174 -1.01 6.34 6.36
CA LEU A 174 -0.03 5.27 6.16
C LEU A 174 1.41 5.71 6.42
N SER A 175 1.65 7.00 6.55
CA SER A 175 2.97 7.59 6.74
C SER A 175 2.90 8.85 7.59
N HIS A 176 4.04 9.26 8.14
CA HIS A 176 4.16 10.51 8.88
C HIS A 176 3.98 11.74 7.99
N PHE A 177 4.42 11.66 6.73
CA PHE A 177 4.19 12.73 5.75
C PHE A 177 2.70 13.02 5.55
N GLU A 178 1.91 11.99 5.36
CA GLU A 178 0.46 12.11 5.20
C GLU A 178 -0.20 12.52 6.50
N GLN A 179 0.28 12.03 7.66
CA GLN A 179 -0.20 12.47 8.97
C GLN A 179 0.02 13.96 9.17
N ALA A 180 1.24 14.44 8.95
CA ALA A 180 1.58 15.85 9.10
C ALA A 180 0.73 16.74 8.19
N TYR A 181 0.50 16.30 6.94
CA TYR A 181 -0.39 16.98 6.02
C TYR A 181 -1.82 17.08 6.54
N VAL A 182 -2.42 15.95 6.94
CA VAL A 182 -3.81 15.90 7.44
C VAL A 182 -3.94 16.67 8.74
N GLN A 183 -2.99 16.53 9.66
CA GLN A 183 -3.00 17.24 10.94
C GLN A 183 -2.93 18.75 10.74
N LYS A 184 -2.07 19.23 9.83
CA LYS A 184 -1.93 20.65 9.52
C LYS A 184 -3.20 21.24 8.86
N GLN A 185 -3.86 20.48 7.98
CA GLN A 185 -4.99 20.98 7.21
C GLN A 185 -6.35 20.80 7.92
N PHE A 186 -6.52 19.73 8.69
CA PHE A 186 -7.83 19.31 9.22
C PHE A 186 -7.81 19.01 10.72
N GLY A 187 -6.65 18.88 11.38
CA GLY A 187 -6.52 18.66 12.82
C GLY A 187 -6.88 17.25 13.32
N ASN A 188 -7.12 16.27 12.42
CA ASN A 188 -7.66 14.96 12.77
C ASN A 188 -6.82 13.77 12.23
N GLY A 189 -5.55 14.01 11.87
CA GLY A 189 -4.66 12.99 11.34
C GLY A 189 -4.03 12.11 12.42
N GLU A 190 -4.02 10.80 12.23
CA GLU A 190 -3.35 9.82 13.08
C GLU A 190 -2.59 8.79 12.26
N TYR A 191 -1.32 8.54 12.61
CA TYR A 191 -0.52 7.53 11.95
C TYR A 191 -0.85 6.13 12.45
N VAL A 192 -1.25 5.29 11.53
CA VAL A 192 -1.41 3.84 11.74
C VAL A 192 -0.69 3.15 10.59
N PRO A 193 0.39 2.42 10.84
CA PRO A 193 1.14 1.70 9.80
C PRO A 193 0.27 0.82 8.91
N VAL A 194 0.80 0.46 7.73
CA VAL A 194 0.12 -0.40 6.78
C VAL A 194 -0.11 -1.80 7.36
N PHE A 195 -1.31 -2.33 7.17
CA PHE A 195 -1.61 -3.74 7.45
C PHE A 195 -1.05 -4.62 6.34
N HIS A 196 -0.32 -5.67 6.68
CA HIS A 196 0.50 -6.42 5.71
C HIS A 196 0.39 -7.95 5.82
N GLY A 197 -0.15 -8.46 6.92
CA GLY A 197 -0.39 -9.88 7.13
C GLY A 197 0.84 -10.74 7.38
N ASN A 198 2.04 -10.15 7.46
CA ASN A 198 3.21 -10.91 7.85
C ASN A 198 3.16 -11.17 9.36
N SER A 199 3.15 -12.42 9.75
CA SER A 199 3.10 -12.86 11.16
C SER A 199 4.34 -13.66 11.56
N ARG A 200 5.22 -13.97 10.62
CA ARG A 200 6.42 -14.77 10.85
C ARG A 200 7.56 -14.25 9.99
N PHE A 201 8.76 -14.28 10.57
CA PHE A 201 9.99 -14.06 9.83
C PHE A 201 10.41 -15.33 9.07
N SER A 202 10.96 -15.14 7.88
CA SER A 202 11.61 -16.23 7.17
C SER A 202 12.80 -16.73 7.98
N LYS A 203 13.01 -18.06 7.99
CA LYS A 203 14.27 -18.62 8.47
C LYS A 203 15.32 -18.35 7.41
N LEU A 204 16.28 -17.50 7.73
CA LEU A 204 17.38 -17.14 6.86
C LEU A 204 18.62 -17.88 7.36
N THR A 205 19.21 -18.69 6.49
CA THR A 205 20.46 -19.42 6.73
C THR A 205 21.46 -18.96 5.70
N ASP A 206 22.73 -18.94 6.07
CA ASP A 206 23.86 -18.64 5.19
C ASP A 206 23.76 -17.30 4.42
N PHE A 207 24.71 -17.06 3.54
CA PHE A 207 24.69 -15.94 2.61
C PHE A 207 23.68 -16.15 1.47
N GLY A 208 23.19 -15.06 0.94
CA GLY A 208 22.48 -15.06 -0.33
C GLY A 208 23.43 -14.83 -1.50
N ASP A 209 23.07 -15.31 -2.69
CA ASP A 209 23.98 -15.32 -3.83
C ASP A 209 23.82 -14.10 -4.75
N PHE A 210 22.79 -13.27 -4.56
CA PHE A 210 22.42 -12.21 -5.50
C PHE A 210 21.72 -11.03 -4.81
N ALA A 211 21.69 -9.90 -5.54
CA ALA A 211 20.79 -8.78 -5.22
C ALA A 211 19.43 -8.98 -5.91
N PHE A 212 18.37 -8.52 -5.27
CA PHE A 212 17.00 -8.72 -5.74
C PHE A 212 16.21 -7.43 -5.80
N TYR A 213 15.47 -7.25 -6.90
CA TYR A 213 14.45 -6.21 -7.07
C TYR A 213 13.15 -6.81 -7.57
N HIS A 214 12.01 -6.38 -7.02
CA HIS A 214 10.69 -6.72 -7.55
C HIS A 214 9.74 -5.53 -7.61
N GLY A 215 8.79 -5.58 -8.54
CA GLY A 215 7.76 -4.56 -8.66
C GLY A 215 6.82 -4.79 -9.84
N ASP A 216 5.65 -4.12 -9.81
CA ASP A 216 4.74 -4.11 -10.95
C ASP A 216 5.25 -3.16 -12.04
N LEU A 217 5.84 -3.70 -13.07
CA LEU A 217 6.45 -2.93 -14.17
C LEU A 217 5.43 -2.30 -15.15
N ARG A 218 4.14 -2.39 -14.88
CA ARG A 218 3.13 -1.53 -15.51
C ARG A 218 3.22 -0.10 -15.00
N MET A 219 3.70 0.07 -13.76
CA MET A 219 3.90 1.37 -13.12
C MET A 219 5.19 2.02 -13.61
N SER A 220 5.10 3.28 -14.03
CA SER A 220 6.24 4.06 -14.54
C SER A 220 7.35 4.24 -13.51
N ASP A 221 7.00 4.42 -12.24
CA ASP A 221 7.94 4.54 -11.13
C ASP A 221 8.83 3.30 -11.00
N ASN A 222 8.25 2.09 -11.03
CA ASN A 222 9.01 0.85 -11.00
C ASN A 222 9.87 0.65 -12.25
N ARG A 223 9.45 1.14 -13.43
CA ARG A 223 10.29 1.12 -14.63
C ARG A 223 11.51 2.02 -14.51
N LYS A 224 11.33 3.22 -13.93
CA LYS A 224 12.47 4.12 -13.63
C LYS A 224 13.42 3.49 -12.64
N ALA A 225 12.89 2.82 -11.59
CA ALA A 225 13.70 2.09 -10.63
C ALA A 225 14.54 0.98 -11.28
N VAL A 226 13.94 0.19 -12.18
CA VAL A 226 14.67 -0.84 -12.92
C VAL A 226 15.75 -0.23 -13.80
N ALA A 227 15.47 0.84 -14.57
CA ALA A 227 16.47 1.50 -15.39
C ALA A 227 17.66 2.00 -14.55
N PHE A 228 17.37 2.66 -13.44
CA PHE A 228 18.40 3.12 -12.49
C PHE A 228 19.26 1.96 -11.95
N LEU A 229 18.64 0.85 -11.53
CA LEU A 229 19.38 -0.31 -11.02
C LEU A 229 20.21 -1.00 -12.09
N VAL A 230 19.73 -1.07 -13.34
CA VAL A 230 20.50 -1.61 -14.47
C VAL A 230 21.79 -0.80 -14.67
N ASP A 231 21.71 0.54 -14.61
CA ASP A 231 22.88 1.43 -14.73
C ASP A 231 23.86 1.27 -13.55
N VAL A 232 23.36 1.05 -12.32
CA VAL A 232 24.19 0.79 -11.14
C VAL A 232 24.89 -0.56 -11.28
N PHE A 233 24.14 -1.64 -11.57
CA PHE A 233 24.71 -2.99 -11.63
C PHE A 233 25.64 -3.23 -12.83
N ALA A 234 25.50 -2.46 -13.90
CA ALA A 234 26.49 -2.47 -15.00
C ALA A 234 27.90 -2.09 -14.54
N LYS A 235 28.04 -1.44 -13.39
CA LYS A 235 29.32 -1.00 -12.79
C LYS A 235 29.76 -1.89 -11.62
N ILE A 236 29.02 -2.93 -11.25
CA ILE A 236 29.36 -3.85 -10.16
C ILE A 236 29.82 -5.18 -10.74
N PRO A 237 31.11 -5.50 -10.69
CA PRO A 237 31.62 -6.76 -11.23
C PRO A 237 31.29 -7.94 -10.29
N ASN A 238 31.07 -9.11 -10.90
CA ASN A 238 30.97 -10.40 -10.18
C ASN A 238 29.87 -10.44 -9.11
N TYR A 239 28.76 -9.72 -9.33
CA TYR A 239 27.57 -9.81 -8.49
C TYR A 239 26.29 -9.70 -9.31
N ASN A 240 25.36 -10.62 -9.09
CA ASN A 240 24.17 -10.75 -9.92
C ASN A 240 23.00 -9.95 -9.34
N LEU A 241 22.20 -9.35 -10.25
CA LEU A 241 20.88 -8.78 -9.93
C LEU A 241 19.78 -9.62 -10.55
N ILE A 242 18.81 -10.05 -9.74
CA ILE A 242 17.56 -10.62 -10.22
C ILE A 242 16.47 -9.57 -10.17
N ILE A 243 15.86 -9.29 -11.31
CA ILE A 243 14.68 -8.41 -11.44
C ILE A 243 13.46 -9.28 -11.65
N ALA A 244 12.44 -9.17 -10.79
CA ALA A 244 11.24 -9.99 -10.90
C ALA A 244 9.96 -9.15 -11.02
N SER A 245 9.06 -9.57 -11.90
CA SER A 245 7.75 -8.96 -12.09
C SER A 245 6.76 -9.95 -12.72
N SER A 246 5.47 -9.78 -12.42
CA SER A 246 4.42 -10.57 -13.07
C SER A 246 4.06 -10.09 -14.47
N LYS A 247 4.48 -8.89 -14.87
CA LYS A 247 4.13 -8.23 -16.14
C LYS A 247 5.32 -7.46 -16.72
N ALA A 248 5.23 -7.15 -18.03
CA ALA A 248 6.18 -6.30 -18.76
C ALA A 248 7.60 -6.88 -18.91
N ALA A 249 7.71 -8.20 -19.07
CA ALA A 249 8.98 -8.91 -19.31
C ALA A 249 9.81 -8.31 -20.44
N SER A 250 9.19 -7.99 -21.59
CA SER A 250 9.86 -7.44 -22.76
C SER A 250 10.59 -6.12 -22.51
N TYR A 251 10.08 -5.30 -21.60
CA TYR A 251 10.74 -4.05 -21.22
C TYR A 251 12.10 -4.33 -20.54
N VAL A 252 12.13 -5.22 -19.57
CA VAL A 252 13.36 -5.56 -18.83
C VAL A 252 14.33 -6.31 -19.75
N GLN A 253 13.86 -7.32 -20.47
CA GLN A 253 14.69 -8.11 -21.39
C GLN A 253 15.41 -7.23 -22.43
N LYS A 254 14.74 -6.17 -22.90
CA LYS A 254 15.36 -5.21 -23.81
C LYS A 254 16.48 -4.41 -23.13
N LEU A 255 16.28 -3.99 -21.88
CA LEU A 255 17.27 -3.23 -21.14
C LEU A 255 18.52 -4.04 -20.79
N ILE A 256 18.34 -5.32 -20.41
CA ILE A 256 19.43 -6.17 -19.88
C ILE A 256 20.12 -7.02 -20.97
N LYS A 257 19.75 -6.88 -22.25
CA LYS A 257 20.18 -7.76 -23.35
C LYS A 257 21.69 -8.01 -23.40
N ASN A 258 22.48 -7.01 -23.03
CA ASN A 258 23.95 -7.06 -23.11
C ASN A 258 24.61 -7.03 -21.71
N ILE A 259 23.87 -7.34 -20.64
CA ILE A 259 24.37 -7.29 -19.26
C ILE A 259 24.17 -8.66 -18.60
N PRO A 260 25.15 -9.57 -18.70
CA PRO A 260 25.00 -10.96 -18.25
C PRO A 260 24.80 -11.11 -16.74
N SER A 261 25.23 -10.12 -15.94
CA SER A 261 25.03 -10.09 -14.48
C SER A 261 23.59 -9.77 -14.05
N ILE A 262 22.67 -9.46 -14.99
CA ILE A 262 21.29 -9.12 -14.66
C ILE A 262 20.33 -10.14 -15.31
N THR A 263 19.49 -10.75 -14.49
CA THR A 263 18.51 -11.75 -14.93
C THR A 263 17.08 -11.29 -14.62
N TYR A 264 16.17 -11.54 -15.57
CA TYR A 264 14.73 -11.33 -15.36
C TYR A 264 14.01 -12.63 -15.02
N VAL A 265 13.21 -12.60 -13.95
CA VAL A 265 12.38 -13.74 -13.52
C VAL A 265 10.90 -13.36 -13.56
N PRO A 266 10.06 -14.05 -14.34
CA PRO A 266 8.62 -13.81 -14.34
C PRO A 266 7.98 -14.36 -13.04
N LEU A 267 7.36 -13.50 -12.25
CA LEU A 267 6.65 -13.90 -11.05
C LEU A 267 5.27 -14.47 -11.39
N LYS A 268 5.02 -15.70 -10.95
CA LYS A 268 3.75 -16.41 -11.16
C LYS A 268 2.98 -16.63 -9.86
N THR A 269 3.68 -16.79 -8.73
CA THR A 269 3.09 -17.09 -7.43
C THR A 269 3.74 -16.29 -6.30
N GLN A 270 3.02 -16.14 -5.18
CA GLN A 270 3.55 -15.52 -3.97
C GLN A 270 4.73 -16.34 -3.40
N ASN A 271 4.63 -17.67 -3.39
CA ASN A 271 5.73 -18.53 -2.91
C ASN A 271 7.03 -18.32 -3.70
N GLN A 272 6.94 -18.12 -5.02
CA GLN A 272 8.13 -17.81 -5.83
C GLN A 272 8.76 -16.47 -5.40
N LEU A 273 7.95 -15.46 -5.13
CA LEU A 273 8.43 -14.18 -4.62
C LEU A 273 9.09 -14.34 -3.24
N ASP A 274 8.46 -15.10 -2.33
CA ASP A 274 8.96 -15.34 -0.99
C ASP A 274 10.30 -16.12 -1.01
N THR A 275 10.45 -17.09 -1.90
CA THR A 275 11.71 -17.79 -2.14
C THR A 275 12.81 -16.86 -2.63
N LEU A 276 12.53 -16.00 -3.62
CA LEU A 276 13.51 -15.04 -4.14
C LEU A 276 13.93 -14.02 -3.08
N LEU A 277 12.97 -13.53 -2.26
CA LEU A 277 13.25 -12.63 -1.14
C LEU A 277 14.18 -13.29 -0.11
N SER A 278 13.92 -14.54 0.28
CA SER A 278 14.70 -15.23 1.29
C SER A 278 16.07 -15.73 0.79
N SER A 279 16.22 -15.96 -0.51
CA SER A 279 17.49 -16.38 -1.12
C SER A 279 18.42 -15.21 -1.45
N ALA A 280 17.90 -14.00 -1.56
CA ALA A 280 18.70 -12.82 -1.87
C ALA A 280 19.56 -12.40 -0.67
N GLN A 281 20.80 -11.95 -0.93
CA GLN A 281 21.64 -11.31 0.07
C GLN A 281 21.19 -9.86 0.30
N VAL A 282 20.91 -9.13 -0.78
CA VAL A 282 20.54 -7.72 -0.72
C VAL A 282 19.22 -7.51 -1.48
N ASN A 283 18.22 -6.96 -0.83
CA ASN A 283 17.01 -6.48 -1.49
C ASN A 283 17.13 -4.99 -1.74
N VAL A 284 17.08 -4.60 -3.03
CA VAL A 284 17.24 -3.21 -3.46
C VAL A 284 15.90 -2.65 -3.85
N MET A 285 15.45 -1.60 -3.20
CA MET A 285 14.13 -1.01 -3.42
C MET A 285 14.22 0.51 -3.46
N LEU A 286 13.62 1.13 -4.46
CA LEU A 286 13.58 2.57 -4.57
C LEU A 286 12.27 3.04 -5.23
N SER A 287 11.92 4.29 -4.98
CA SER A 287 10.77 4.98 -5.57
C SER A 287 11.17 6.43 -5.86
N PHE A 288 10.63 6.99 -6.93
CA PHE A 288 10.78 8.41 -7.26
C PHE A 288 9.56 9.23 -6.85
N GLN A 289 8.59 8.59 -6.21
CA GLN A 289 7.38 9.22 -5.70
C GLN A 289 7.34 9.17 -4.18
N GLN A 290 7.29 10.34 -3.55
CA GLN A 290 7.06 10.45 -2.12
C GLN A 290 5.57 10.24 -1.85
N SER A 291 5.21 9.05 -1.40
CA SER A 291 3.84 8.73 -0.98
C SER A 291 3.82 7.45 -0.17
N GLY A 292 3.28 7.49 1.03
CA GLY A 292 3.01 6.34 1.89
C GLY A 292 4.18 5.38 2.13
N THR A 293 4.06 4.53 3.12
CA THR A 293 4.98 3.40 3.32
C THR A 293 4.79 2.36 2.22
N LYS A 294 5.87 2.02 1.51
CA LYS A 294 5.79 1.01 0.44
C LYS A 294 5.79 -0.39 1.05
N LEU A 295 4.70 -1.12 0.87
CA LEU A 295 4.50 -2.46 1.41
C LEU A 295 5.63 -3.45 1.08
N LYS A 296 6.30 -3.28 -0.07
CA LYS A 296 7.45 -4.12 -0.43
C LYS A 296 8.62 -3.99 0.56
N THR A 297 8.81 -2.83 1.18
CA THR A 297 9.81 -2.64 2.24
C THR A 297 9.47 -3.50 3.46
N ILE A 298 8.22 -3.43 3.92
CA ILE A 298 7.76 -4.24 5.06
C ILE A 298 7.91 -5.74 4.75
N ASN A 299 7.46 -6.20 3.58
CA ASN A 299 7.61 -7.60 3.19
C ASN A 299 9.07 -8.06 3.17
N SER A 300 9.98 -7.19 2.72
CA SER A 300 11.42 -7.49 2.69
C SER A 300 12.00 -7.59 4.11
N LEU A 301 11.60 -6.72 5.04
CA LEU A 301 12.04 -6.82 6.43
C LEU A 301 11.67 -8.15 7.10
N PHE A 302 10.51 -8.72 6.76
CA PHE A 302 10.08 -10.01 7.28
C PHE A 302 10.71 -11.21 6.57
N LYS A 303 11.13 -11.06 5.30
CA LYS A 303 11.42 -12.21 4.43
C LYS A 303 12.82 -12.25 3.86
N SER A 304 13.60 -11.18 3.99
CA SER A 304 14.92 -11.09 3.35
C SER A 304 16.01 -10.65 4.31
N ARG A 305 17.27 -10.75 3.84
CA ARG A 305 18.45 -10.29 4.59
C ARG A 305 18.56 -8.76 4.56
N HIS A 306 19.56 -8.22 3.93
CA HIS A 306 19.78 -6.78 3.89
C HIS A 306 18.81 -6.05 2.96
N CYS A 307 18.36 -4.86 3.38
CA CYS A 307 17.48 -4.01 2.61
C CYS A 307 18.17 -2.68 2.31
N ILE A 308 18.33 -2.35 1.04
CA ILE A 308 18.76 -1.01 0.60
C ILE A 308 17.53 -0.29 0.03
N ILE A 309 17.27 0.91 0.55
CA ILE A 309 16.13 1.74 0.12
C ILE A 309 16.56 3.18 -0.12
N ASN A 310 15.74 3.94 -0.84
CA ASN A 310 15.84 5.40 -0.79
C ASN A 310 14.75 6.00 0.12
N GLU A 311 14.90 7.27 0.48
CA GLU A 311 14.03 7.99 1.42
C GLU A 311 12.54 7.97 1.03
N ASN A 312 12.22 7.81 -0.26
CA ASN A 312 10.83 7.77 -0.73
C ASN A 312 10.11 6.43 -0.46
N MET A 313 10.83 5.44 0.09
CA MET A 313 10.26 4.11 0.35
C MET A 313 9.46 4.05 1.65
N VAL A 314 9.92 4.77 2.66
CA VAL A 314 9.32 4.84 4.00
C VAL A 314 9.82 6.12 4.68
N ASP A 315 9.00 6.71 5.53
CA ASP A 315 9.32 7.90 6.30
C ASP A 315 9.29 7.68 7.83
N ASP A 316 9.00 6.46 8.27
CA ASP A 316 9.04 6.09 9.69
C ASP A 316 10.50 5.83 10.11
N PRO A 317 11.02 6.58 11.13
CA PRO A 317 12.41 6.47 11.57
C PRO A 317 12.79 5.07 12.07
N GLN A 318 11.84 4.34 12.71
CA GLN A 318 12.13 2.99 13.23
C GLN A 318 12.28 1.99 12.08
N ILE A 319 11.50 2.16 11.00
CA ILE A 319 11.63 1.31 9.81
C ILE A 319 12.87 1.69 9.01
N LEU A 320 13.19 2.99 8.88
CA LEU A 320 14.39 3.46 8.21
C LEU A 320 15.66 2.91 8.85
N ALA A 321 15.71 2.87 10.20
CA ALA A 321 16.86 2.34 10.95
C ALA A 321 17.13 0.85 10.67
N LEU A 322 16.15 0.10 10.18
CA LEU A 322 16.30 -1.32 9.80
C LEU A 322 16.80 -1.52 8.36
N CYS A 323 17.06 -0.43 7.63
CA CYS A 323 17.47 -0.44 6.23
C CYS A 323 18.72 0.39 6.02
N THR A 324 19.49 0.05 5.00
CA THR A 324 20.54 0.96 4.50
C THR A 324 19.90 1.95 3.54
N VAL A 325 20.04 3.24 3.83
CA VAL A 325 19.50 4.32 3.00
C VAL A 325 20.54 4.79 2.00
N ALA A 326 20.16 4.86 0.72
CA ALA A 326 20.98 5.36 -0.37
C ALA A 326 20.15 6.26 -1.29
N SER A 327 20.69 7.39 -1.71
CA SER A 327 19.99 8.40 -2.52
C SER A 327 20.56 8.54 -3.93
N THR A 328 21.84 8.28 -4.11
CA THR A 328 22.55 8.39 -5.38
C THR A 328 22.99 7.03 -5.94
N ALA A 329 23.30 6.96 -7.22
CA ALA A 329 23.78 5.73 -7.86
C ALA A 329 25.09 5.22 -7.22
N GLU A 330 25.98 6.12 -6.80
CA GLU A 330 27.24 5.76 -6.15
C GLU A 330 27.02 5.23 -4.73
N GLU A 331 26.08 5.82 -3.95
CA GLU A 331 25.71 5.30 -2.64
C GLU A 331 25.04 3.92 -2.75
N PHE A 332 24.14 3.71 -3.72
CA PHE A 332 23.57 2.38 -3.98
C PHE A 332 24.65 1.36 -4.32
N LYS A 333 25.59 1.73 -5.21
CA LYS A 333 26.72 0.87 -5.56
C LYS A 333 27.55 0.51 -4.34
N SER A 334 27.97 1.50 -3.55
CA SER A 334 28.80 1.27 -2.35
C SER A 334 28.08 0.38 -1.33
N ALA A 335 26.79 0.65 -1.05
CA ALA A 335 26.00 -0.16 -0.14
C ALA A 335 25.83 -1.62 -0.61
N ILE A 336 25.64 -1.84 -1.93
CA ILE A 336 25.55 -3.19 -2.50
C ILE A 336 26.89 -3.92 -2.38
N GLU A 337 28.01 -3.24 -2.73
CA GLU A 337 29.37 -3.81 -2.66
C GLU A 337 29.79 -4.17 -1.23
N GLU A 338 29.33 -3.39 -0.23
CA GLU A 338 29.54 -3.69 1.18
C GLU A 338 28.66 -4.86 1.65
N LEU A 339 27.34 -4.73 1.53
CA LEU A 339 26.37 -5.67 2.12
C LEU A 339 26.39 -7.06 1.48
N ARG A 340 26.93 -7.22 0.29
CA ARG A 340 27.06 -8.55 -0.33
C ARG A 340 27.97 -9.49 0.45
N PHE A 341 28.82 -8.97 1.35
CA PHE A 341 29.76 -9.74 2.17
C PHE A 341 29.46 -9.66 3.67
N VAL A 342 28.40 -8.95 4.05
CA VAL A 342 28.01 -8.80 5.46
C VAL A 342 27.07 -9.91 5.86
N ASP A 343 27.37 -10.57 6.99
CA ASP A 343 26.50 -11.59 7.58
C ASP A 343 25.16 -10.99 8.01
N PHE A 344 24.11 -11.73 7.80
CA PHE A 344 22.80 -11.40 8.39
C PHE A 344 22.68 -12.13 9.74
N THR A 345 22.99 -11.43 10.83
CA THR A 345 23.09 -12.00 12.15
C THR A 345 21.74 -12.12 12.87
N PRO A 346 21.64 -12.95 13.91
CA PRO A 346 20.46 -13.03 14.77
C PRO A 346 20.07 -11.68 15.40
N GLU A 347 21.06 -10.85 15.75
CA GLU A 347 20.86 -9.52 16.35
C GLU A 347 20.09 -8.60 15.39
N ILE A 348 20.48 -8.56 14.13
CA ILE A 348 19.75 -7.79 13.07
C ILE A 348 18.31 -8.27 12.97
N GLN A 349 18.09 -9.60 13.06
CA GLN A 349 16.74 -10.16 13.02
C GLN A 349 15.94 -9.81 14.28
N ASP A 350 16.56 -9.77 15.45
CA ASP A 350 15.90 -9.43 16.71
C ASP A 350 15.51 -7.94 16.76
N GLU A 351 16.34 -7.03 16.24
CA GLU A 351 15.97 -5.62 16.06
C GLU A 351 14.71 -5.49 15.16
N ARG A 352 14.65 -6.23 14.05
CA ARG A 352 13.45 -6.25 13.20
C ARG A 352 12.23 -6.79 13.92
N ARG A 353 12.37 -7.82 14.78
CA ARG A 353 11.28 -8.36 15.59
C ARG A 353 10.73 -7.34 16.56
N GLN A 354 11.57 -6.58 17.24
CA GLN A 354 11.13 -5.53 18.16
C GLN A 354 10.24 -4.50 17.45
N VAL A 355 10.62 -4.04 16.27
CA VAL A 355 9.83 -3.09 15.47
C VAL A 355 8.56 -3.78 14.93
N ALA A 356 8.65 -5.05 14.51
CA ALA A 356 7.49 -5.80 14.03
C ALA A 356 6.42 -6.03 15.11
N ASP A 357 6.84 -6.37 16.32
CA ASP A 357 5.94 -6.67 17.44
C ASP A 357 5.28 -5.41 18.01
N THR A 358 5.91 -4.26 17.85
CA THR A 358 5.42 -2.98 18.36
C THR A 358 4.71 -2.18 17.26
N LEU A 359 5.48 -1.65 16.31
CA LEU A 359 5.01 -0.71 15.27
C LEU A 359 4.24 -1.42 14.15
N LEU A 360 4.77 -2.56 13.65
CA LEU A 360 4.23 -3.25 12.47
C LEU A 360 3.21 -4.35 12.82
N SER A 361 2.84 -4.52 14.08
CA SER A 361 1.84 -5.49 14.49
C SER A 361 0.45 -5.12 13.97
N ASP A 362 -0.10 -5.91 13.03
CA ASP A 362 -1.46 -5.72 12.53
C ASP A 362 -2.49 -5.71 13.67
N THR A 363 -2.28 -6.54 14.71
CA THR A 363 -3.16 -6.58 15.89
C THR A 363 -3.10 -5.28 16.68
N ASN A 364 -1.90 -4.76 16.98
CA ASN A 364 -1.75 -3.51 17.72
C ASN A 364 -2.31 -2.32 16.92
N ASN A 365 -2.12 -2.32 15.60
CA ASN A 365 -2.64 -1.27 14.73
C ASN A 365 -4.18 -1.34 14.59
N ALA A 366 -4.77 -2.54 14.59
CA ALA A 366 -6.22 -2.70 14.67
C ALA A 366 -6.77 -2.24 16.02
N GLN A 367 -6.04 -2.49 17.13
CA GLN A 367 -6.43 -2.04 18.46
C GLN A 367 -6.51 -0.51 18.55
N LYS A 368 -5.61 0.26 17.92
CA LYS A 368 -5.70 1.73 17.84
C LYS A 368 -7.02 2.20 17.22
N ILE A 369 -7.49 1.53 16.17
CA ILE A 369 -8.78 1.83 15.53
C ILE A 369 -9.93 1.52 16.49
N ILE A 370 -9.87 0.39 17.19
CA ILE A 370 -10.88 -0.03 18.17
C ILE A 370 -10.94 0.97 19.35
N ASP A 371 -9.81 1.38 19.89
CA ASP A 371 -9.72 2.33 20.99
C ASP A 371 -10.33 3.68 20.61
N PHE A 372 -10.10 4.14 19.39
CA PHE A 372 -10.76 5.33 18.88
C PHE A 372 -12.29 5.15 18.78
N ILE A 373 -12.76 3.99 18.34
CA ILE A 373 -14.21 3.70 18.27
C ILE A 373 -14.85 3.69 19.67
N ALA A 374 -14.12 3.20 20.67
CA ALA A 374 -14.64 3.00 22.03
C ALA A 374 -14.70 4.29 22.89
N ASN A 375 -13.81 5.26 22.61
CA ASN A 375 -13.73 6.56 23.31
C ASN A 375 -14.62 7.60 22.68
#